data_3db00eed1a05642a908bcfdc2b07fb41
#
_entry.id   3db00eed1a05642a908bcfdc2b07fb41
#
_cell.length_a   1.000
_cell.length_b   1.000
_cell.length_c   1.000
_cell.angle_alpha   90.00
_cell.angle_beta   90.00
_cell.angle_gamma   90.00
#
_symmetry.space_group_name_H-M   'P 1'
#
loop_
_entity.id
_entity.type
_entity.pdbx_description
1 polymer ?
#
loop_
_entity_poly.entity_id
_entity_poly.type
_entity_poly.pdbx_seq_one_letter_code
_entity_poly.pdbx_strand_id
1 'polypeptide(L)'
;MADDAPVRQTGRQTHVSPVSADADIGKIARRTRVRGVAVEPAVQQVREPGLVDPRPVRFGPSARVRARMPCSRMMLPMRLLGMAYAGAFILDAKDGDIQASGNMLRCTDVTGFTLRFRSMSGFRGSYEQPERDMNVLADHLEKSLGGWPSDPQASLERHVADYRRYFDRARIHLGPSHDGDVEVPFTETLRSTADERPNRLETLSEAMFDFGRYLLISSSRPRTQPANLQGLWNHRDFPNWYSAYTTNINVEMNYWMTGPCALHELIEPLVSMNEELLASGREVAEHVLGCRGSAVFHNVDIWRRTLPANGDPMWSFWPFGQVWMCRNLFDEYLFDRDKSYLARI
;
A
#
# COMPACT_ATOMS: atom_id res chain seq x y z
N MET A 1 9.67 6.21 54.73
CA MET A 1 11.11 5.91 54.67
C MET A 1 11.26 4.69 53.77
N ALA A 2 11.54 4.90 52.54
CA ALA A 2 12.00 3.90 51.58
C ALA A 2 12.68 4.69 50.42
N ASP A 3 13.92 4.34 50.18
CA ASP A 3 14.91 5.04 49.41
C ASP A 3 14.58 5.11 47.91
N ASP A 4 14.67 6.31 47.34
CA ASP A 4 14.80 6.58 45.93
C ASP A 4 16.24 6.35 45.47
N ALA A 5 16.45 5.41 44.57
CA ALA A 5 17.69 5.24 43.83
C ALA A 5 17.49 5.63 42.35
N PRO A 6 18.31 6.53 41.77
CA PRO A 6 18.12 6.97 40.41
C PRO A 6 18.69 5.97 39.40
N VAL A 7 17.86 5.61 38.39
CA VAL A 7 18.25 4.84 37.22
C VAL A 7 19.12 5.71 36.31
N ARG A 8 20.39 5.34 36.14
CA ARG A 8 21.31 5.95 35.18
C ARG A 8 20.94 5.50 33.75
N GLN A 9 20.45 6.44 32.97
CA GLN A 9 20.39 6.30 31.52
C GLN A 9 21.79 6.54 30.90
N THR A 10 22.40 5.49 30.35
CA THR A 10 23.57 5.61 29.47
C THR A 10 23.11 5.80 28.03
N GLY A 11 22.85 7.03 27.65
CA GLY A 11 22.61 7.40 26.25
C GLY A 11 23.92 7.44 25.47
N ARG A 12 24.13 6.50 24.54
CA ARG A 12 25.06 6.69 23.42
C ARG A 12 24.35 7.48 22.34
N GLN A 13 24.64 8.76 22.26
CA GLN A 13 24.34 9.59 21.09
C GLN A 13 25.30 9.21 19.96
N THR A 14 24.79 8.56 18.93
CA THR A 14 25.49 8.50 17.64
C THR A 14 25.16 9.78 16.87
N HIS A 15 26.16 10.66 16.77
CA HIS A 15 26.12 11.81 15.87
C HIS A 15 26.09 11.31 14.41
N VAL A 16 24.95 11.51 13.75
CA VAL A 16 24.85 11.44 12.29
C VAL A 16 25.01 12.87 11.79
N SER A 17 26.14 13.16 11.16
CA SER A 17 26.37 14.43 10.48
C SER A 17 25.38 14.60 9.32
N PRO A 18 24.78 15.78 9.11
CA PRO A 18 23.93 16.02 7.95
C PRO A 18 24.79 16.05 6.69
N VAL A 19 24.49 15.17 5.75
CA VAL A 19 24.97 15.25 4.39
C VAL A 19 24.28 16.44 3.73
N SER A 20 25.05 17.43 3.31
CA SER A 20 24.57 18.61 2.60
C SER A 20 23.92 18.18 1.27
N ALA A 21 22.62 18.44 1.15
CA ALA A 21 21.86 18.24 -0.08
C ALA A 21 21.92 19.52 -0.92
N ASP A 22 23.09 19.79 -1.50
CA ASP A 22 23.26 20.73 -2.61
C ASP A 22 23.86 19.98 -3.79
N ALA A 23 22.98 19.30 -4.54
CA ALA A 23 23.31 18.81 -5.87
C ALA A 23 22.18 19.25 -6.82
N ASP A 24 22.52 20.23 -7.62
CA ASP A 24 21.75 20.82 -8.72
C ASP A 24 21.30 19.73 -9.71
N ILE A 25 20.06 19.29 -9.59
CA ILE A 25 19.44 18.21 -10.40
C ILE A 25 19.34 18.61 -11.88
N GLY A 26 19.45 19.91 -12.18
CA GLY A 26 19.36 20.44 -13.56
C GLY A 26 20.57 20.22 -14.45
N LYS A 27 21.73 19.85 -13.92
CA LYS A 27 22.99 19.68 -14.69
C LYS A 27 23.44 18.23 -14.89
N ILE A 28 22.79 17.26 -14.27
CA ILE A 28 23.16 15.83 -14.36
C ILE A 28 22.65 15.15 -15.63
N ALA A 29 21.70 15.78 -16.35
CA ALA A 29 21.12 15.20 -17.58
C ALA A 29 22.03 15.24 -18.82
N ARG A 30 23.22 15.83 -18.72
CA ARG A 30 24.19 15.85 -19.86
C ARG A 30 25.52 15.24 -19.42
N ARG A 31 25.74 13.99 -19.86
CA ARG A 31 26.98 13.20 -19.73
C ARG A 31 27.15 12.36 -18.47
N THR A 32 26.29 11.38 -18.28
CA THR A 32 26.70 10.19 -17.54
C THR A 32 26.31 8.97 -18.36
N ARG A 33 27.27 8.38 -19.07
CA ARG A 33 27.16 6.98 -19.53
C ARG A 33 27.03 6.14 -18.26
N VAL A 34 25.84 5.66 -17.95
CA VAL A 34 25.63 4.76 -16.82
C VAL A 34 26.28 3.42 -17.17
N ARG A 35 27.49 3.20 -16.70
CA ARG A 35 28.12 1.88 -16.71
C ARG A 35 27.48 1.07 -15.59
N GLY A 36 26.62 0.12 -15.95
CA GLY A 36 26.14 -0.95 -15.10
C GLY A 36 25.39 -0.51 -13.85
N VAL A 37 24.06 -0.39 -13.91
CA VAL A 37 23.20 -0.38 -12.71
C VAL A 37 22.95 -1.83 -12.32
N ALA A 38 23.62 -2.31 -11.28
CA ALA A 38 23.25 -3.56 -10.62
C ALA A 38 22.09 -3.26 -9.67
N VAL A 39 20.91 -3.74 -9.98
CA VAL A 39 19.79 -3.78 -9.03
C VAL A 39 19.94 -5.08 -8.25
N GLU A 40 20.54 -5.02 -7.08
CA GLU A 40 20.50 -6.14 -6.14
C GLU A 40 19.17 -6.15 -5.41
N PRO A 41 18.31 -7.16 -5.61
CA PRO A 41 17.26 -7.43 -4.65
C PRO A 41 17.91 -8.00 -3.39
N ALA A 42 17.62 -7.45 -2.23
CA ALA A 42 17.98 -8.03 -0.94
C ALA A 42 17.18 -9.33 -0.74
N VAL A 43 17.69 -10.43 -1.28
CA VAL A 43 17.13 -11.76 -1.11
C VAL A 43 18.19 -12.63 -0.44
N GLN A 44 17.94 -13.01 0.80
CA GLN A 44 18.65 -14.10 1.44
C GLN A 44 18.33 -15.40 0.68
N GLN A 45 19.35 -15.98 0.03
CA GLN A 45 19.24 -17.22 -0.73
C GLN A 45 18.95 -18.42 0.20
N VAL A 46 17.84 -19.11 -0.07
CA VAL A 46 17.73 -20.54 0.23
C VAL A 46 17.97 -21.28 -1.09
N ARG A 47 19.09 -21.96 -1.18
CA ARG A 47 19.45 -22.80 -2.34
C ARG A 47 18.56 -24.05 -2.35
N GLU A 48 17.80 -24.25 -3.42
CA GLU A 48 17.41 -25.58 -3.89
C GLU A 48 18.16 -25.88 -5.21
N PRO A 49 18.70 -27.08 -5.40
CA PRO A 49 19.41 -27.43 -6.62
C PRO A 49 18.42 -27.94 -7.68
N GLY A 50 18.46 -27.32 -8.83
CA GLY A 50 17.85 -27.88 -10.04
C GLY A 50 17.01 -26.87 -10.84
N LEU A 51 17.48 -26.60 -12.04
CA LEU A 51 16.87 -25.87 -13.16
C LEU A 51 17.19 -24.36 -13.27
N VAL A 52 18.44 -24.04 -13.53
CA VAL A 52 18.79 -22.87 -14.35
C VAL A 52 19.98 -23.22 -15.23
N ASP A 53 19.81 -23.19 -16.55
CA ASP A 53 20.90 -23.24 -17.51
C ASP A 53 21.78 -22.00 -17.29
N PRO A 54 23.08 -22.14 -16.94
CA PRO A 54 23.91 -21.00 -16.57
C PRO A 54 24.40 -20.17 -17.77
N ARG A 55 23.92 -20.44 -18.98
CA ARG A 55 24.34 -19.69 -20.16
C ARG A 55 23.61 -18.35 -20.27
N PRO A 56 24.34 -17.21 -20.47
CA PRO A 56 23.71 -15.89 -20.67
C PRO A 56 22.91 -15.91 -21.97
N VAL A 57 21.62 -15.57 -21.87
CA VAL A 57 20.78 -15.34 -23.02
C VAL A 57 21.01 -13.90 -23.48
N ARG A 58 21.49 -13.72 -24.72
CA ARG A 58 21.64 -12.40 -25.34
C ARG A 58 20.36 -12.02 -26.10
N PHE A 59 19.89 -10.81 -25.86
CA PHE A 59 18.73 -10.21 -26.54
C PHE A 59 19.23 -9.04 -27.40
N GLY A 60 18.77 -8.93 -28.64
CA GLY A 60 19.18 -7.86 -29.57
C GLY A 60 18.60 -6.48 -29.25
N PRO A 61 18.96 -5.43 -30.00
CA PRO A 61 18.53 -4.05 -29.77
C PRO A 61 17.01 -3.90 -30.01
N SER A 62 16.24 -3.75 -29.04
CA SER A 62 14.78 -3.82 -28.85
C SER A 62 14.33 -5.06 -28.08
N ALA A 63 15.19 -5.60 -27.25
CA ALA A 63 14.87 -6.80 -26.47
C ALA A 63 13.82 -6.51 -25.40
N ARG A 64 12.75 -7.28 -25.46
CA ARG A 64 11.77 -7.35 -24.38
C ARG A 64 12.15 -8.52 -23.47
N VAL A 65 12.61 -8.21 -22.25
CA VAL A 65 12.93 -9.23 -21.26
C VAL A 65 11.75 -9.40 -20.32
N ARG A 66 11.26 -10.63 -20.23
CA ARG A 66 10.30 -11.03 -19.21
C ARG A 66 11.06 -11.83 -18.16
N ALA A 67 11.05 -11.39 -16.92
CA ALA A 67 11.68 -12.11 -15.83
C ALA A 67 10.64 -12.45 -14.78
N ARG A 68 10.70 -13.71 -14.30
CA ARG A 68 9.94 -14.18 -13.15
C ARG A 68 10.83 -14.02 -11.92
N MET A 69 10.37 -13.27 -10.91
CA MET A 69 11.03 -13.25 -9.62
C MET A 69 10.51 -14.44 -8.79
N PRO A 70 11.38 -15.41 -8.42
CA PRO A 70 11.00 -16.41 -7.45
C PRO A 70 10.72 -15.77 -6.12
N CYS A 71 9.59 -16.10 -5.53
CA CYS A 71 9.19 -15.61 -4.23
C CYS A 71 10.08 -16.16 -3.13
N SER A 72 10.61 -15.30 -2.28
CA SER A 72 11.16 -15.73 -1.01
C SER A 72 9.99 -16.20 -0.12
N ARG A 73 10.03 -17.45 0.27
CA ARG A 73 9.13 -18.03 1.27
C ARG A 73 9.26 -17.22 2.56
N MET A 74 8.22 -16.54 2.96
CA MET A 74 8.12 -15.96 4.30
C MET A 74 7.99 -17.14 5.28
N MET A 75 9.13 -17.57 5.83
CA MET A 75 9.18 -18.65 6.82
C MET A 75 8.84 -18.09 8.19
N LEU A 76 7.55 -18.04 8.50
CA LEU A 76 7.11 -18.19 9.89
C LEU A 76 7.15 -19.70 10.23
N PRO A 77 7.40 -20.11 11.49
CA PRO A 77 7.48 -21.51 11.88
C PRO A 77 6.19 -22.33 11.69
N MET A 78 5.12 -21.73 11.19
CA MET A 78 3.91 -22.41 10.68
C MET A 78 4.09 -22.75 9.20
N ARG A 79 4.86 -23.78 8.92
CA ARG A 79 5.16 -24.29 7.57
C ARG A 79 3.95 -24.75 6.72
N LEU A 80 2.72 -24.68 7.22
CA LEU A 80 1.54 -25.26 6.55
C LEU A 80 0.53 -24.25 6.03
N LEU A 81 0.61 -22.95 6.38
CA LEU A 81 -0.46 -21.97 6.10
C LEU A 81 0.01 -20.71 5.38
N GLY A 82 1.23 -20.64 4.87
CA GLY A 82 1.71 -19.46 4.15
C GLY A 82 1.00 -19.27 2.82
N MET A 83 0.64 -18.01 2.51
CA MET A 83 0.14 -17.60 1.21
C MET A 83 1.31 -17.39 0.25
N ALA A 84 1.23 -17.93 -0.97
CA ALA A 84 2.20 -17.65 -2.01
C ALA A 84 2.03 -16.23 -2.55
N TYR A 85 3.11 -15.62 -3.03
CA TYR A 85 3.07 -14.38 -3.78
C TYR A 85 4.11 -14.43 -4.91
N ALA A 86 3.85 -13.70 -5.98
CA ALA A 86 4.74 -13.62 -7.12
C ALA A 86 4.84 -12.19 -7.63
N GLY A 87 5.98 -11.87 -8.24
CA GLY A 87 6.20 -10.65 -8.98
C GLY A 87 6.73 -10.96 -10.37
N ALA A 88 6.33 -10.16 -11.34
CA ALA A 88 6.85 -10.25 -12.70
C ALA A 88 7.08 -8.83 -13.26
N PHE A 89 8.01 -8.71 -14.18
CA PHE A 89 8.24 -7.46 -14.87
C PHE A 89 8.58 -7.66 -16.35
N ILE A 90 8.32 -6.61 -17.13
CA ILE A 90 8.80 -6.48 -18.50
C ILE A 90 9.71 -5.26 -18.53
N LEU A 91 10.90 -5.42 -19.05
CA LEU A 91 11.84 -4.34 -19.28
C LEU A 91 11.98 -4.15 -20.79
N ASP A 92 11.62 -2.96 -21.26
CA ASP A 92 11.74 -2.53 -22.65
C ASP A 92 12.87 -1.47 -22.71
N ALA A 93 13.98 -1.77 -23.35
CA ALA A 93 15.06 -0.80 -23.57
C ALA A 93 14.95 -0.16 -24.94
N LYS A 94 15.35 1.10 -25.06
CA LYS A 94 15.37 1.83 -26.33
C LYS A 94 16.50 1.42 -27.23
N ASP A 95 17.64 1.06 -26.62
CA ASP A 95 18.91 0.75 -27.27
C ASP A 95 19.78 -0.11 -26.33
N GLY A 96 20.99 -0.44 -26.77
CA GLY A 96 21.93 -1.20 -25.97
C GLY A 96 21.63 -2.70 -25.94
N ASP A 97 22.22 -3.36 -24.96
CA ASP A 97 22.11 -4.81 -24.76
C ASP A 97 21.59 -5.13 -23.35
N ILE A 98 20.69 -6.13 -23.27
CA ILE A 98 20.16 -6.62 -22.01
C ILE A 98 20.51 -8.09 -21.85
N GLN A 99 21.19 -8.44 -20.78
CA GLN A 99 21.56 -9.81 -20.44
C GLN A 99 20.93 -10.23 -19.12
N ALA A 100 20.27 -11.39 -19.13
CA ALA A 100 19.79 -12.02 -17.91
C ALA A 100 20.78 -13.07 -17.45
N SER A 101 21.19 -13.01 -16.17
CA SER A 101 22.07 -13.99 -15.56
C SER A 101 21.63 -14.26 -14.12
N GLY A 102 21.14 -15.46 -13.86
CA GLY A 102 20.59 -15.81 -12.55
C GLY A 102 19.41 -14.89 -12.17
N ASN A 103 19.57 -14.15 -11.08
CA ASN A 103 18.59 -13.20 -10.57
C ASN A 103 18.89 -11.73 -10.94
N MET A 104 19.81 -11.49 -11.88
CA MET A 104 20.22 -10.14 -12.29
C MET A 104 19.90 -9.89 -13.76
N LEU A 105 19.54 -8.64 -14.07
CA LEU A 105 19.55 -8.08 -15.41
C LEU A 105 20.68 -7.09 -15.53
N ARG A 106 21.53 -7.26 -16.53
CA ARG A 106 22.59 -6.31 -16.85
C ARG A 106 22.22 -5.57 -18.13
N CYS A 107 22.11 -4.27 -18.02
CA CYS A 107 21.88 -3.38 -19.17
C CYS A 107 23.21 -2.69 -19.50
N THR A 108 23.65 -2.77 -20.75
CA THR A 108 24.88 -2.15 -21.23
C THR A 108 24.59 -1.21 -22.38
N ASP A 109 25.15 0.00 -22.34
CA ASP A 109 24.95 1.05 -23.36
C ASP A 109 23.48 1.43 -23.60
N VAL A 110 22.64 1.29 -22.58
CA VAL A 110 21.21 1.66 -22.59
C VAL A 110 21.07 3.14 -22.26
N THR A 111 20.44 3.94 -23.12
CA THR A 111 20.16 5.36 -22.90
C THR A 111 18.83 5.60 -22.17
N GLY A 112 17.92 4.64 -22.23
CA GLY A 112 16.64 4.70 -21.52
C GLY A 112 15.90 3.37 -21.56
N PHE A 113 15.12 3.11 -20.51
CA PHE A 113 14.28 1.92 -20.43
C PHE A 113 12.93 2.22 -19.77
N THR A 114 11.96 1.38 -20.04
CA THR A 114 10.69 1.32 -19.34
C THR A 114 10.57 0.00 -18.61
N LEU A 115 10.33 0.06 -17.30
CA LEU A 115 10.06 -1.11 -16.46
C LEU A 115 8.58 -1.15 -16.11
N ARG A 116 7.88 -2.22 -16.52
CA ARG A 116 6.51 -2.50 -16.12
C ARG A 116 6.51 -3.64 -15.13
N PHE A 117 6.14 -3.37 -13.89
CA PHE A 117 6.14 -4.35 -12.81
C PHE A 117 4.73 -4.65 -12.33
N ARG A 118 4.47 -5.89 -12.00
CA ARG A 118 3.25 -6.31 -11.34
C ARG A 118 3.53 -7.41 -10.33
N SER A 119 2.80 -7.38 -9.22
CA SER A 119 2.82 -8.43 -8.20
C SER A 119 1.41 -8.90 -7.90
N MET A 120 1.29 -10.12 -7.41
CA MET A 120 0.06 -10.67 -6.87
C MET A 120 0.35 -11.69 -5.78
N SER A 121 -0.61 -11.83 -4.88
CA SER A 121 -0.61 -12.89 -3.88
C SER A 121 -1.57 -14.01 -4.29
N GLY A 122 -1.47 -15.14 -3.62
CA GLY A 122 -2.40 -16.25 -3.77
C GLY A 122 -3.75 -16.06 -3.05
N PHE A 123 -4.03 -14.86 -2.53
CA PHE A 123 -5.31 -14.57 -1.86
C PHE A 123 -6.48 -14.68 -2.84
N ARG A 124 -7.50 -15.47 -2.50
CA ARG A 124 -8.70 -15.69 -3.31
C ARG A 124 -9.98 -15.17 -2.64
N GLY A 125 -9.96 -15.06 -1.34
CA GLY A 125 -11.08 -14.62 -0.52
C GLY A 125 -10.83 -14.92 0.95
N SER A 126 -11.57 -14.27 1.84
CA SER A 126 -11.36 -14.34 3.27
C SER A 126 -11.58 -15.74 3.86
N TYR A 127 -12.47 -16.52 3.25
CA TYR A 127 -12.82 -17.89 3.66
C TYR A 127 -12.35 -18.96 2.68
N GLU A 128 -11.53 -18.59 1.69
CA GLU A 128 -11.02 -19.50 0.69
C GLU A 128 -9.58 -19.89 0.98
N GLN A 129 -9.22 -21.12 0.58
CA GLN A 129 -7.82 -21.54 0.62
C GLN A 129 -7.03 -20.75 -0.42
N PRO A 130 -5.89 -20.14 -0.05
CA PRO A 130 -5.09 -19.37 -0.98
C PRO A 130 -4.46 -20.25 -2.05
N GLU A 131 -4.22 -19.67 -3.23
CA GLU A 131 -3.40 -20.31 -4.25
C GLU A 131 -1.96 -20.45 -3.75
N ARG A 132 -1.40 -21.63 -3.91
CA ARG A 132 -0.02 -21.97 -3.49
C ARG A 132 0.87 -22.36 -4.66
N ASP A 133 0.28 -22.62 -5.83
CA ASP A 133 1.06 -22.94 -7.02
C ASP A 133 1.62 -21.65 -7.65
N MET A 134 2.93 -21.52 -7.56
CA MET A 134 3.67 -20.38 -8.11
C MET A 134 3.56 -20.29 -9.63
N ASN A 135 3.35 -21.40 -10.35
CA ASN A 135 3.19 -21.38 -11.79
C ASN A 135 1.85 -20.75 -12.18
N VAL A 136 0.79 -21.06 -11.44
CA VAL A 136 -0.52 -20.44 -11.65
C VAL A 136 -0.44 -18.91 -11.45
N LEU A 137 0.23 -18.46 -10.39
CA LEU A 137 0.42 -17.02 -10.14
C LEU A 137 1.27 -16.37 -11.25
N ALA A 138 2.35 -17.03 -11.67
CA ALA A 138 3.22 -16.52 -12.73
C ALA A 138 2.48 -16.38 -14.07
N ASP A 139 1.69 -17.37 -14.45
CA ASP A 139 0.91 -17.35 -15.69
C ASP A 139 -0.14 -16.22 -15.69
N HIS A 140 -0.80 -15.98 -14.55
CA HIS A 140 -1.71 -14.86 -14.40
C HIS A 140 -1.00 -13.50 -14.51
N LEU A 141 0.18 -13.36 -13.91
CA LEU A 141 1.00 -12.15 -14.00
C LEU A 141 1.45 -11.89 -15.44
N GLU A 142 1.93 -12.90 -16.14
CA GLU A 142 2.37 -12.75 -17.53
C GLU A 142 1.23 -12.31 -18.45
N LYS A 143 0.07 -12.94 -18.34
CA LYS A 143 -1.13 -12.53 -19.09
C LYS A 143 -1.51 -11.07 -18.79
N SER A 144 -1.50 -10.71 -17.50
CA SER A 144 -1.84 -9.38 -17.03
C SER A 144 -0.85 -8.31 -17.51
N LEU A 145 0.45 -8.57 -17.49
CA LEU A 145 1.49 -7.68 -18.00
C LEU A 145 1.44 -7.57 -19.53
N GLY A 146 1.11 -8.66 -20.23
CA GLY A 146 0.97 -8.68 -21.69
C GLY A 146 -0.13 -7.76 -22.21
N GLY A 147 -1.19 -7.56 -21.44
CA GLY A 147 -2.28 -6.62 -21.74
C GLY A 147 -2.01 -5.17 -21.34
N TRP A 148 -0.89 -4.87 -20.72
CA TRP A 148 -0.56 -3.50 -20.32
C TRP A 148 0.04 -2.72 -21.50
N PRO A 149 -0.37 -1.45 -21.73
CA PRO A 149 0.22 -0.63 -22.79
C PRO A 149 1.75 -0.57 -22.66
N SER A 150 2.44 -0.72 -23.80
CA SER A 150 3.89 -0.54 -23.83
C SER A 150 4.30 0.93 -23.83
N ASP A 151 3.40 1.82 -24.25
CA ASP A 151 3.61 3.26 -24.23
C ASP A 151 3.38 3.81 -22.81
N PRO A 152 4.41 4.41 -22.18
CA PRO A 152 4.30 5.04 -20.88
C PRO A 152 3.29 6.19 -20.85
N GLN A 153 3.17 6.96 -21.93
CA GLN A 153 2.26 8.09 -22.03
C GLN A 153 0.80 7.62 -21.99
N ALA A 154 0.44 6.60 -22.76
CA ALA A 154 -0.90 6.00 -22.71
C ALA A 154 -1.22 5.41 -21.33
N SER A 155 -0.24 4.87 -20.61
CA SER A 155 -0.40 4.40 -19.25
C SER A 155 -0.66 5.55 -18.27
N LEU A 156 0.05 6.67 -18.41
CA LEU A 156 -0.13 7.88 -17.61
C LEU A 156 -1.51 8.48 -17.84
N GLU A 157 -1.92 8.66 -19.08
CA GLU A 157 -3.23 9.22 -19.44
C GLU A 157 -4.39 8.41 -18.83
N ARG A 158 -4.29 7.08 -18.92
CA ARG A 158 -5.29 6.19 -18.32
C ARG A 158 -5.30 6.29 -16.80
N HIS A 159 -4.13 6.36 -16.16
CA HIS A 159 -3.99 6.54 -14.72
C HIS A 159 -4.60 7.87 -14.27
N VAL A 160 -4.27 8.96 -14.94
CA VAL A 160 -4.79 10.30 -14.63
C VAL A 160 -6.31 10.34 -14.79
N ALA A 161 -6.84 9.78 -15.88
CA ALA A 161 -8.28 9.74 -16.12
C ALA A 161 -9.02 8.95 -15.03
N ASP A 162 -8.49 7.78 -14.61
CA ASP A 162 -9.07 7.00 -13.53
C ASP A 162 -9.01 7.75 -12.18
N TYR A 163 -7.88 8.37 -11.86
CA TYR A 163 -7.70 9.09 -10.61
C TYR A 163 -8.60 10.33 -10.52
N ARG A 164 -8.64 11.16 -11.57
CA ARG A 164 -9.44 12.40 -11.62
C ARG A 164 -10.94 12.14 -11.51
N ARG A 165 -11.42 11.00 -11.92
CA ARG A 165 -12.83 10.60 -11.75
C ARG A 165 -13.32 10.70 -10.29
N TYR A 166 -12.41 10.52 -9.33
CA TYR A 166 -12.69 10.68 -7.91
C TYR A 166 -12.14 12.01 -7.36
N PHE A 167 -10.92 12.35 -7.75
CA PHE A 167 -10.22 13.48 -7.15
C PHE A 167 -10.87 14.83 -7.48
N ASP A 168 -11.37 15.01 -8.69
CA ASP A 168 -11.95 16.29 -9.11
C ASP A 168 -13.36 16.57 -8.56
N ARG A 169 -13.95 15.64 -7.78
CA ARG A 169 -15.30 15.78 -7.23
C ARG A 169 -15.42 16.76 -6.06
N ALA A 170 -14.35 16.97 -5.32
CA ALA A 170 -14.34 17.88 -4.19
C ALA A 170 -13.00 18.61 -4.11
N ARG A 171 -13.05 19.89 -3.77
CA ARG A 171 -11.89 20.74 -3.52
C ARG A 171 -12.20 21.66 -2.36
N ILE A 172 -11.18 22.03 -1.58
CA ILE A 172 -11.25 23.15 -0.67
C ILE A 172 -10.28 24.22 -1.16
N HIS A 173 -10.66 25.47 -0.94
CA HIS A 173 -9.81 26.62 -1.18
C HIS A 173 -9.93 27.53 0.03
N LEU A 174 -8.79 27.84 0.66
CA LEU A 174 -8.70 28.61 1.87
C LEU A 174 -7.84 29.87 1.60
N GLY A 175 -8.41 31.02 1.80
CA GLY A 175 -7.70 32.27 1.61
C GLY A 175 -7.76 32.86 0.18
N PRO A 176 -7.03 33.96 -0.10
CA PRO A 176 -6.98 34.58 -1.41
C PRO A 176 -6.31 33.67 -2.43
N SER A 177 -6.79 33.72 -3.69
CA SER A 177 -6.15 32.96 -4.79
C SER A 177 -4.68 33.33 -4.92
N HIS A 178 -3.82 32.33 -4.98
CA HIS A 178 -2.38 32.52 -5.16
C HIS A 178 -2.02 32.65 -6.65
N ASP A 179 -2.77 33.48 -7.38
CA ASP A 179 -2.48 33.81 -8.77
C ASP A 179 -1.15 34.58 -8.85
N GLY A 180 -0.05 33.85 -8.92
CA GLY A 180 1.29 34.43 -9.05
C GLY A 180 2.35 33.88 -8.12
N ASP A 181 2.01 32.95 -7.22
CA ASP A 181 3.02 32.29 -6.40
C ASP A 181 3.86 31.32 -7.26
N VAL A 182 5.16 31.53 -7.24
CA VAL A 182 6.13 30.58 -7.77
C VAL A 182 5.82 29.21 -7.16
N GLU A 183 5.79 28.16 -7.97
CA GLU A 183 5.66 26.78 -7.50
C GLU A 183 6.75 26.50 -6.46
N VAL A 184 6.36 26.50 -5.20
CA VAL A 184 7.26 26.23 -4.09
C VAL A 184 7.12 24.78 -3.70
N PRO A 185 8.23 24.05 -3.59
CA PRO A 185 8.20 22.67 -3.12
C PRO A 185 7.47 22.55 -1.77
N PHE A 186 6.58 21.58 -1.65
CA PHE A 186 5.80 21.34 -0.42
C PHE A 186 6.68 21.22 0.83
N THR A 187 7.87 20.60 0.70
CA THR A 187 8.86 20.47 1.77
C THR A 187 9.41 21.83 2.25
N GLU A 188 9.49 22.80 1.36
CA GLU A 188 9.88 24.17 1.71
C GLU A 188 8.74 24.90 2.46
N THR A 189 7.51 24.76 2.00
CA THR A 189 6.34 25.26 2.70
C THR A 189 6.22 24.70 4.12
N LEU A 190 6.49 23.39 4.31
CA LEU A 190 6.51 22.76 5.63
C LEU A 190 7.55 23.37 6.58
N ARG A 191 8.70 23.79 6.06
CA ARG A 191 9.82 24.33 6.85
C ARG A 191 9.71 25.83 7.07
N SER A 192 8.94 26.55 6.27
CA SER A 192 8.79 28.01 6.36
C SER A 192 8.07 28.41 7.64
N THR A 193 8.34 29.63 8.09
CA THR A 193 7.62 30.28 9.20
C THR A 193 6.41 31.08 8.70
N ALA A 194 5.53 31.52 9.62
CA ALA A 194 4.39 32.36 9.26
C ALA A 194 4.83 33.75 8.71
N ASP A 195 5.97 34.25 9.18
CA ASP A 195 6.52 35.52 8.68
C ASP A 195 7.03 35.42 7.24
N GLU A 196 7.64 34.27 6.90
CA GLU A 196 8.12 33.99 5.54
C GLU A 196 6.97 33.72 4.56
N ARG A 197 5.88 33.08 5.05
CA ARG A 197 4.70 32.70 4.28
C ARG A 197 3.43 32.90 5.10
N PRO A 198 2.79 34.06 5.02
CA PRO A 198 1.57 34.36 5.76
C PRO A 198 0.45 33.33 5.54
N ASN A 199 0.28 32.82 4.33
CA ASN A 199 -0.77 31.86 3.95
C ASN A 199 -0.32 30.38 4.09
N ARG A 200 0.72 30.12 4.89
CA ARG A 200 1.28 28.77 5.06
C ARG A 200 0.27 27.77 5.60
N LEU A 201 -0.56 28.18 6.57
CA LEU A 201 -1.52 27.27 7.20
C LEU A 201 -2.64 26.89 6.24
N GLU A 202 -3.12 27.83 5.45
CA GLU A 202 -4.12 27.59 4.40
C GLU A 202 -3.58 26.60 3.37
N THR A 203 -2.40 26.85 2.82
CA THR A 203 -1.74 25.97 1.85
C THR A 203 -1.52 24.57 2.39
N LEU A 204 -1.05 24.44 3.64
CA LEU A 204 -0.87 23.14 4.27
C LEU A 204 -2.20 22.42 4.53
N SER A 205 -3.25 23.15 4.89
CA SER A 205 -4.58 22.58 5.13
C SER A 205 -5.20 22.04 3.84
N GLU A 206 -5.10 22.80 2.74
CA GLU A 206 -5.53 22.36 1.42
C GLU A 206 -4.76 21.10 0.98
N ALA A 207 -3.44 21.12 1.13
CA ALA A 207 -2.59 19.98 0.80
C ALA A 207 -2.90 18.75 1.66
N MET A 208 -3.18 18.90 2.95
CA MET A 208 -3.60 17.80 3.83
C MET A 208 -4.94 17.21 3.41
N PHE A 209 -5.91 18.06 3.06
CA PHE A 209 -7.20 17.60 2.54
C PHE A 209 -7.03 16.78 1.27
N ASP A 210 -6.29 17.28 0.29
CA ASP A 210 -6.05 16.59 -0.96
C ASP A 210 -5.22 15.31 -0.77
N PHE A 211 -4.23 15.33 0.13
CA PHE A 211 -3.40 14.18 0.43
C PHE A 211 -4.20 13.07 1.15
N GLY A 212 -5.07 13.43 2.10
CA GLY A 212 -5.97 12.46 2.74
C GLY A 212 -6.87 11.76 1.72
N ARG A 213 -7.47 12.52 0.79
CA ARG A 213 -8.26 11.97 -0.31
C ARG A 213 -7.42 11.07 -1.23
N TYR A 214 -6.20 11.51 -1.57
CA TYR A 214 -5.27 10.69 -2.35
C TYR A 214 -4.99 9.34 -1.69
N LEU A 215 -4.74 9.31 -0.39
CA LEU A 215 -4.48 8.07 0.34
C LEU A 215 -5.66 7.09 0.24
N LEU A 216 -6.90 7.55 0.43
CA LEU A 216 -8.06 6.69 0.32
C LEU A 216 -8.34 6.26 -1.12
N ILE A 217 -8.31 7.19 -2.09
CA ILE A 217 -8.48 6.89 -3.52
C ILE A 217 -7.48 5.83 -4.00
N SER A 218 -6.26 5.85 -3.47
CA SER A 218 -5.20 4.92 -3.88
C SER A 218 -5.28 3.56 -3.18
N SER A 219 -5.87 3.48 -1.99
CA SER A 219 -5.84 2.27 -1.14
C SER A 219 -7.16 1.53 -1.02
N SER A 220 -8.28 2.14 -1.41
CA SER A 220 -9.61 1.52 -1.31
C SER A 220 -10.40 1.72 -2.60
N ARG A 221 -10.63 0.65 -3.31
CA ARG A 221 -11.39 0.65 -4.57
C ARG A 221 -12.43 -0.47 -4.56
N PRO A 222 -13.55 -0.32 -5.25
CA PRO A 222 -14.52 -1.41 -5.39
C PRO A 222 -13.86 -2.72 -5.80
N ARG A 223 -14.21 -3.81 -5.12
CA ARG A 223 -13.65 -5.16 -5.32
C ARG A 223 -12.20 -5.34 -4.88
N THR A 224 -11.66 -4.45 -4.06
CA THR A 224 -10.38 -4.65 -3.36
C THR A 224 -10.60 -4.94 -1.89
N GLN A 225 -9.53 -5.19 -1.14
CA GLN A 225 -9.58 -5.16 0.32
C GLN A 225 -9.69 -3.71 0.80
N PRO A 226 -10.27 -3.47 1.99
CA PRO A 226 -10.27 -2.13 2.59
C PRO A 226 -8.86 -1.59 2.82
N ALA A 227 -8.75 -0.27 2.95
CA ALA A 227 -7.53 0.36 3.44
C ALA A 227 -7.22 -0.16 4.86
N ASN A 228 -6.06 -0.79 5.03
CA ASN A 228 -5.60 -1.27 6.33
C ASN A 228 -5.00 -0.13 7.16
N LEU A 229 -4.41 -0.42 8.32
CA LEU A 229 -3.80 0.57 9.21
C LEU A 229 -2.79 1.51 8.51
N GLN A 230 -2.09 1.03 7.48
CA GLN A 230 -1.09 1.77 6.71
C GLN A 230 -1.54 2.04 5.25
N GLY A 231 -2.80 1.85 4.92
CA GLY A 231 -3.30 1.92 3.54
C GLY A 231 -2.71 0.80 2.69
N LEU A 232 -1.80 1.16 1.77
CA LEU A 232 -0.99 0.22 0.96
C LEU A 232 0.50 0.31 1.30
N TRP A 233 0.90 1.35 2.02
CA TRP A 233 2.30 1.75 2.15
C TRP A 233 2.96 1.07 3.34
N ASN A 234 3.50 -0.12 3.12
CA ASN A 234 4.30 -0.84 4.07
C ASN A 234 5.55 -1.40 3.36
N HIS A 235 6.71 -1.19 3.96
CA HIS A 235 8.00 -1.71 3.47
C HIS A 235 8.64 -2.69 4.46
N ARG A 236 7.97 -3.00 5.58
CA ARG A 236 8.50 -3.86 6.63
C ARG A 236 7.89 -5.25 6.55
N ASP A 237 8.69 -6.28 6.77
CA ASP A 237 8.22 -7.67 6.89
C ASP A 237 7.30 -7.83 8.11
N PHE A 238 7.58 -7.09 9.18
CA PHE A 238 6.78 -7.03 10.40
C PHE A 238 6.36 -5.58 10.68
N PRO A 239 5.27 -5.11 10.05
CA PRO A 239 4.77 -3.76 10.29
C PRO A 239 4.18 -3.63 11.68
N ASN A 240 4.13 -2.40 12.18
CA ASN A 240 3.47 -2.10 13.44
C ASN A 240 2.02 -2.57 13.40
N TRP A 241 1.57 -3.24 14.47
CA TRP A 241 0.25 -3.86 14.58
C TRP A 241 -0.12 -4.75 13.39
N TYR A 242 0.90 -5.35 12.76
CA TYR A 242 0.76 -6.25 11.59
C TYR A 242 0.06 -5.63 10.38
N SER A 243 -0.07 -4.30 10.35
CA SER A 243 -0.88 -3.57 9.36
C SER A 243 -2.32 -4.11 9.26
N ALA A 244 -2.87 -4.56 10.39
CA ALA A 244 -4.21 -5.14 10.47
C ALA A 244 -5.31 -4.08 10.31
N TYR A 245 -6.54 -4.53 10.22
CA TYR A 245 -7.72 -3.67 10.28
C TYR A 245 -8.06 -3.42 11.75
N THR A 246 -7.63 -2.27 12.27
CA THR A 246 -7.86 -1.90 13.65
C THR A 246 -9.23 -1.25 13.79
N THR A 247 -10.20 -2.01 14.29
CA THR A 247 -11.64 -1.69 14.28
C THR A 247 -12.11 -0.97 15.54
N ASN A 248 -11.20 -0.43 16.35
CA ASN A 248 -11.57 0.38 17.50
C ASN A 248 -11.32 1.89 17.28
N ILE A 249 -10.90 2.30 16.08
CA ILE A 249 -10.82 3.69 15.62
C ILE A 249 -10.25 3.81 14.19
N ASN A 250 -9.16 3.08 13.83
CA ASN A 250 -8.37 3.42 12.65
C ASN A 250 -9.11 3.10 11.34
N VAL A 251 -9.75 1.95 11.26
CA VAL A 251 -10.56 1.59 10.07
C VAL A 251 -11.69 2.59 9.90
N GLU A 252 -12.39 2.94 10.96
CA GLU A 252 -13.50 3.88 10.95
C GLU A 252 -13.02 5.26 10.47
N MET A 253 -11.90 5.75 10.99
CA MET A 253 -11.33 7.04 10.59
C MET A 253 -10.93 7.09 9.12
N ASN A 254 -10.39 6.00 8.57
CA ASN A 254 -10.01 5.94 7.15
C ASN A 254 -11.20 6.24 6.22
N TYR A 255 -12.42 5.88 6.64
CA TYR A 255 -13.64 6.01 5.83
C TYR A 255 -14.56 7.18 6.21
N TRP A 256 -14.24 7.98 7.23
CA TRP A 256 -15.08 9.13 7.60
C TRP A 256 -15.22 10.17 6.49
N MET A 257 -14.24 10.22 5.59
CA MET A 257 -14.25 11.20 4.50
C MET A 257 -15.08 10.77 3.28
N THR A 258 -15.57 9.52 3.20
CA THR A 258 -16.23 9.02 1.96
C THR A 258 -17.45 9.85 1.58
N GLY A 259 -18.36 10.10 2.49
CA GLY A 259 -19.52 10.93 2.26
C GLY A 259 -19.18 12.40 1.97
N PRO A 260 -18.56 13.13 2.92
CA PRO A 260 -18.31 14.57 2.75
C PRO A 260 -17.39 14.91 1.57
N CYS A 261 -16.54 13.98 1.13
CA CYS A 261 -15.62 14.20 0.01
C CYS A 261 -16.11 13.59 -1.32
N ALA A 262 -17.37 13.18 -1.42
CA ALA A 262 -17.98 12.57 -2.61
C ALA A 262 -17.20 11.34 -3.14
N LEU A 263 -16.79 10.46 -2.22
CA LEU A 263 -16.00 9.24 -2.50
C LEU A 263 -16.80 7.98 -2.16
N HIS A 264 -18.12 8.00 -2.36
CA HIS A 264 -19.10 6.98 -1.95
C HIS A 264 -18.71 5.56 -2.37
N GLU A 265 -18.21 5.39 -3.59
CA GLU A 265 -17.85 4.05 -4.09
C GLU A 265 -16.64 3.44 -3.36
N LEU A 266 -15.83 4.27 -2.70
CA LEU A 266 -14.62 3.81 -2.02
C LEU A 266 -14.91 3.17 -0.66
N ILE A 267 -16.15 3.27 -0.16
CA ILE A 267 -16.57 2.57 1.06
C ILE A 267 -16.93 1.09 0.78
N GLU A 268 -17.13 0.73 -0.48
CA GLU A 268 -17.58 -0.62 -0.87
C GLU A 268 -16.71 -1.75 -0.28
N PRO A 269 -15.37 -1.66 -0.25
CA PRO A 269 -14.57 -2.69 0.42
C PRO A 269 -14.85 -2.84 1.91
N LEU A 270 -15.19 -1.74 2.60
CA LEU A 270 -15.59 -1.80 4.02
C LEU A 270 -16.95 -2.46 4.20
N VAL A 271 -17.91 -2.18 3.30
CA VAL A 271 -19.22 -2.86 3.29
C VAL A 271 -19.02 -4.37 3.14
N SER A 272 -18.27 -4.79 2.13
CA SER A 272 -17.97 -6.20 1.88
C SER A 272 -17.26 -6.86 3.07
N MET A 273 -16.28 -6.19 3.68
CA MET A 273 -15.63 -6.70 4.89
C MET A 273 -16.63 -6.86 6.04
N ASN A 274 -17.50 -5.88 6.25
CA ASN A 274 -18.49 -5.94 7.34
C ASN A 274 -19.50 -7.09 7.15
N GLU A 275 -19.92 -7.35 5.93
CA GLU A 275 -20.75 -8.51 5.58
C GLU A 275 -20.02 -9.84 5.85
N GLU A 276 -18.77 -9.95 5.43
CA GLU A 276 -17.94 -11.14 5.64
C GLU A 276 -17.69 -11.41 7.13
N LEU A 277 -17.51 -10.38 7.95
CA LEU A 277 -17.30 -10.51 9.40
C LEU A 277 -18.51 -11.12 10.15
N LEU A 278 -19.71 -11.09 9.58
CA LEU A 278 -20.89 -11.66 10.23
C LEU A 278 -20.76 -13.15 10.53
N ALA A 279 -20.09 -13.91 9.66
CA ALA A 279 -19.94 -15.35 9.84
C ALA A 279 -19.09 -15.66 11.09
N SER A 280 -17.85 -15.19 11.13
CA SER A 280 -16.94 -15.41 12.27
C SER A 280 -17.38 -14.65 13.53
N GLY A 281 -17.99 -13.48 13.37
CA GLY A 281 -18.49 -12.69 14.50
C GLY A 281 -19.67 -13.34 15.23
N ARG A 282 -20.53 -14.09 14.54
CA ARG A 282 -21.60 -14.88 15.18
C ARG A 282 -21.03 -16.01 16.02
N GLU A 283 -20.05 -16.74 15.52
CA GLU A 283 -19.38 -17.79 16.28
C GLU A 283 -18.72 -17.23 17.55
N VAL A 284 -18.10 -16.06 17.46
CA VAL A 284 -17.46 -15.40 18.61
C VAL A 284 -18.53 -14.91 19.60
N ALA A 285 -19.61 -14.31 19.15
CA ALA A 285 -20.70 -13.89 20.03
C ALA A 285 -21.28 -15.08 20.82
N GLU A 286 -21.55 -16.19 20.14
CA GLU A 286 -22.15 -17.38 20.76
C GLU A 286 -21.15 -18.11 21.68
N HIS A 287 -19.97 -18.45 21.19
CA HIS A 287 -19.05 -19.36 21.88
C HIS A 287 -18.11 -18.67 22.89
N VAL A 288 -17.80 -17.38 22.68
CA VAL A 288 -16.90 -16.63 23.54
C VAL A 288 -17.65 -15.75 24.54
N LEU A 289 -18.72 -15.10 24.08
CA LEU A 289 -19.49 -14.15 24.89
C LEU A 289 -20.80 -14.72 25.42
N GLY A 290 -21.26 -15.88 24.95
CA GLY A 290 -22.53 -16.50 25.35
C GLY A 290 -23.75 -15.66 25.00
N CYS A 291 -23.71 -14.89 23.90
CA CYS A 291 -24.77 -14.00 23.48
C CYS A 291 -25.16 -14.19 22.01
N ARG A 292 -26.32 -13.65 21.65
CA ARG A 292 -26.77 -13.58 20.24
C ARG A 292 -26.13 -12.39 19.54
N GLY A 293 -26.13 -12.42 18.21
CA GLY A 293 -25.65 -11.33 17.37
C GLY A 293 -24.27 -11.62 16.79
N SER A 294 -23.45 -10.60 16.67
CA SER A 294 -22.10 -10.71 16.13
C SER A 294 -21.13 -9.84 16.94
N ALA A 295 -19.93 -10.35 17.20
CA ALA A 295 -18.92 -9.65 17.97
C ALA A 295 -17.58 -9.66 17.20
N VAL A 296 -17.02 -8.48 17.00
CA VAL A 296 -15.74 -8.25 16.33
C VAL A 296 -14.84 -7.49 17.28
N PHE A 297 -13.74 -8.11 17.66
CA PHE A 297 -12.75 -7.48 18.53
C PHE A 297 -11.86 -6.50 17.76
N HIS A 298 -11.04 -5.73 18.47
CA HIS A 298 -10.38 -4.51 17.99
C HIS A 298 -9.43 -4.67 16.78
N ASN A 299 -8.98 -5.87 16.42
CA ASN A 299 -8.12 -6.13 15.27
C ASN A 299 -8.63 -7.29 14.44
N VAL A 300 -8.81 -7.03 13.17
CA VAL A 300 -9.23 -8.00 12.15
C VAL A 300 -8.13 -8.16 11.12
N ASP A 301 -7.94 -9.37 10.62
CA ASP A 301 -7.03 -9.67 9.52
C ASP A 301 -7.76 -9.89 8.18
N ILE A 302 -7.02 -10.18 7.12
CA ILE A 302 -7.60 -10.47 5.80
C ILE A 302 -8.45 -11.75 5.78
N TRP A 303 -8.31 -12.61 6.78
CA TRP A 303 -9.08 -13.85 6.95
C TRP A 303 -10.34 -13.66 7.79
N ARG A 304 -10.65 -12.41 8.13
CA ARG A 304 -11.85 -12.05 8.94
C ARG A 304 -11.89 -12.72 10.30
N ARG A 305 -10.72 -12.91 10.92
CA ARG A 305 -10.68 -13.38 12.31
C ARG A 305 -11.18 -12.27 13.23
N THR A 306 -12.20 -12.60 14.03
CA THR A 306 -12.89 -11.64 14.91
C THR A 306 -12.57 -11.82 16.40
N LEU A 307 -11.79 -12.83 16.75
CA LEU A 307 -11.31 -13.09 18.12
C LEU A 307 -10.40 -11.98 18.64
N PRO A 308 -10.26 -11.82 19.97
CA PRO A 308 -9.28 -10.90 20.55
C PRO A 308 -7.88 -11.15 19.97
N ALA A 309 -7.20 -10.08 19.56
CA ALA A 309 -5.81 -10.15 19.14
C ALA A 309 -4.87 -10.28 20.36
N ASN A 310 -3.57 -10.48 20.10
CA ASN A 310 -2.55 -10.51 21.15
C ASN A 310 -2.51 -9.20 21.93
N GLY A 311 -2.17 -9.28 23.22
CA GLY A 311 -1.95 -8.12 24.06
C GLY A 311 -2.73 -8.17 25.37
N ASP A 312 -2.70 -7.08 26.10
CA ASP A 312 -3.42 -6.93 27.34
C ASP A 312 -4.93 -6.91 27.09
N PRO A 313 -5.75 -7.63 27.89
CA PRO A 313 -7.21 -7.62 27.77
C PRO A 313 -7.83 -6.21 27.83
N MET A 314 -7.17 -5.25 28.45
CA MET A 314 -7.63 -3.87 28.53
C MET A 314 -7.95 -3.25 27.16
N TRP A 315 -7.19 -3.57 26.12
CA TRP A 315 -7.46 -3.11 24.75
C TRP A 315 -7.84 -4.22 23.79
N SER A 316 -7.37 -5.47 24.01
CA SER A 316 -7.66 -6.56 23.09
C SER A 316 -9.08 -7.10 23.22
N PHE A 317 -9.66 -7.03 24.42
CA PHE A 317 -11.02 -7.50 24.71
C PHE A 317 -12.07 -6.39 24.53
N TRP A 318 -12.16 -5.85 23.32
CA TRP A 318 -13.08 -4.78 22.95
C TRP A 318 -13.98 -5.23 21.77
N PRO A 319 -15.23 -5.70 22.02
CA PRO A 319 -16.04 -6.44 21.03
C PRO A 319 -16.93 -5.56 20.15
N PHE A 320 -16.69 -4.25 20.05
CA PHE A 320 -17.60 -3.30 19.41
C PHE A 320 -17.18 -2.89 17.98
N GLY A 321 -16.15 -3.52 17.38
CA GLY A 321 -15.63 -3.14 16.08
C GLY A 321 -16.66 -3.13 14.98
N GLN A 322 -17.49 -4.18 14.89
CA GLN A 322 -18.53 -4.25 13.86
C GLN A 322 -19.62 -3.20 14.05
N VAL A 323 -20.02 -2.94 15.30
CA VAL A 323 -21.05 -1.93 15.59
C VAL A 323 -20.59 -0.54 15.17
N TRP A 324 -19.31 -0.21 15.40
CA TRP A 324 -18.77 1.06 14.98
C TRP A 324 -18.67 1.16 13.46
N MET A 325 -18.19 0.12 12.78
CA MET A 325 -18.22 0.09 11.30
C MET A 325 -19.65 0.29 10.75
N CYS A 326 -20.67 -0.37 11.34
CA CYS A 326 -22.06 -0.14 10.94
C CYS A 326 -22.48 1.33 11.06
N ARG A 327 -21.95 2.04 12.06
CA ARG A 327 -22.18 3.48 12.19
C ARG A 327 -21.61 4.25 11.00
N ASN A 328 -20.38 3.94 10.57
CA ASN A 328 -19.78 4.54 9.38
C ASN A 328 -20.62 4.28 8.12
N LEU A 329 -21.09 3.04 7.95
CA LEU A 329 -21.91 2.68 6.81
C LEU A 329 -23.25 3.45 6.82
N PHE A 330 -23.84 3.61 7.99
CA PHE A 330 -25.08 4.41 8.12
C PHE A 330 -24.85 5.90 7.87
N ASP A 331 -23.72 6.46 8.34
CA ASP A 331 -23.36 7.85 8.06
C ASP A 331 -23.18 8.09 6.56
N GLU A 332 -22.59 7.14 5.83
CA GLU A 332 -22.51 7.17 4.37
C GLU A 332 -23.90 7.25 3.71
N TYR A 333 -24.84 6.41 4.16
CA TYR A 333 -26.23 6.48 3.71
C TYR A 333 -26.84 7.87 3.91
N LEU A 334 -26.49 8.59 4.99
CA LEU A 334 -27.02 9.93 5.24
C LEU A 334 -26.59 10.96 4.19
N PHE A 335 -25.46 10.75 3.53
CA PHE A 335 -24.99 11.60 2.42
C PHE A 335 -25.66 11.26 1.09
N ASP A 336 -25.71 9.98 0.72
CA ASP A 336 -26.18 9.54 -0.60
C ASP A 336 -27.68 9.26 -0.65
N ARG A 337 -28.30 8.84 0.47
CA ARG A 337 -29.71 8.48 0.60
C ARG A 337 -30.16 7.34 -0.33
N ASP A 338 -29.21 6.51 -0.78
CA ASP A 338 -29.52 5.34 -1.59
C ASP A 338 -30.17 4.25 -0.73
N LYS A 339 -31.45 3.97 -1.01
CA LYS A 339 -32.21 2.95 -0.30
C LYS A 339 -31.74 1.53 -0.60
N SER A 340 -31.15 1.29 -1.75
CA SER A 340 -30.59 -0.01 -2.10
C SER A 340 -29.32 -0.28 -1.29
N TYR A 341 -28.50 0.73 -1.09
CA TYR A 341 -27.35 0.67 -0.17
C TYR A 341 -27.81 0.43 1.28
N LEU A 342 -28.81 1.18 1.75
CA LEU A 342 -29.35 1.00 3.12
C LEU A 342 -29.91 -0.41 3.34
N ALA A 343 -30.51 -1.01 2.33
CA ALA A 343 -31.04 -2.37 2.45
C ALA A 343 -29.95 -3.46 2.52
N ARG A 344 -28.73 -3.12 2.10
CA ARG A 344 -27.58 -4.00 2.14
C ARG A 344 -26.84 -3.96 3.48
N ILE A 345 -26.71 -2.77 4.07
CA ILE A 345 -25.96 -2.55 5.32
C ILE A 345 -26.86 -2.80 6.54
#